data_793fb4adeec333e6ca913e6974c5c3ce
#
_entry.id   793fb4adeec333e6ca913e6974c5c3ce
#
_cell.length_a   1.000
_cell.length_b   1.000
_cell.length_c   1.000
_cell.angle_alpha   90.00
_cell.angle_beta   90.00
_cell.angle_gamma   90.00
#
_symmetry.space_group_name_H-M   'P 1'
#
loop_
_entity.id
_entity.type
_entity.pdbx_description
1 polymer ?
#
loop_
_entity_poly.entity_id
_entity_poly.type
_entity_poly.pdbx_seq_one_letter_code
_entity_poly.pdbx_strand_id
1 'polypeptide(L)'
;MTHNIHDNISQWMKSNEETPIVMSSRIRLARNLENHVHPLMYATENDGFRVINEVQDALPNFELMRLDQMDQQSKMKMVAKHLISPELIKQPAAAVLVNDDESLSVMINEEDHIRIQAMGTDTTLQALYNQASSIDDELDRSLDISYDEQLGYLTTCPTNIGTGMRASVMLHLPGLSIMKRMTRIAQTINRFGYTIRGIYGEGSQVYGHTYQVSNQLTLGKSELEIIETLTEVVNQIIHEEKQIRQKLDTYNQLETQDRVFRSLGILQNCRMITMEEASYRLSEVKLGIDLNYIELQNFKFNELMVAIQSPFLLDEEDDKSVKEKRADILREYIK
;
A
#
# COMPACT_ATOMS: atom_id res chain seq x y z
N MET A 1 9.27 -27.62 6.16
CA MET A 1 8.58 -27.18 4.93
C MET A 1 9.17 -25.83 4.57
N THR A 2 9.72 -25.67 3.40
CA THR A 2 10.17 -24.37 2.88
C THR A 2 8.92 -23.53 2.69
N HIS A 3 8.76 -22.46 3.48
CA HIS A 3 7.70 -21.49 3.26
C HIS A 3 7.96 -20.82 1.91
N ASN A 4 7.17 -21.21 0.90
CA ASN A 4 7.25 -20.58 -0.40
C ASN A 4 6.60 -19.18 -0.29
N ILE A 5 7.41 -18.15 -0.02
CA ILE A 5 6.95 -16.75 0.11
C ILE A 5 6.17 -16.33 -1.14
N HIS A 6 6.54 -16.85 -2.31
CA HIS A 6 6.01 -16.41 -3.60
C HIS A 6 4.50 -16.67 -3.78
N ASP A 7 3.91 -17.66 -3.07
CA ASP A 7 2.49 -17.99 -3.19
C ASP A 7 1.58 -16.97 -2.47
N ASN A 8 2.14 -16.16 -1.57
CA ASN A 8 1.41 -15.15 -0.79
C ASN A 8 1.60 -13.72 -1.31
N ILE A 9 2.34 -13.52 -2.40
CA ILE A 9 2.70 -12.19 -2.90
C ILE A 9 1.94 -11.92 -4.19
N SER A 10 1.16 -10.83 -4.19
CA SER A 10 0.47 -10.32 -5.37
C SER A 10 1.46 -9.96 -6.49
N GLN A 11 1.05 -10.14 -7.72
CA GLN A 11 1.92 -9.84 -8.87
C GLN A 11 2.36 -8.37 -8.89
N TRP A 12 1.49 -7.45 -8.49
CA TRP A 12 1.78 -6.01 -8.43
C TRP A 12 2.89 -5.63 -7.43
N MET A 13 3.20 -6.50 -6.46
CA MET A 13 4.25 -6.27 -5.45
C MET A 13 5.65 -6.63 -5.96
N LYS A 14 5.74 -7.40 -7.05
CA LYS A 14 7.01 -7.85 -7.63
C LYS A 14 7.63 -6.71 -8.43
N SER A 15 8.86 -6.33 -8.06
CA SER A 15 9.63 -5.32 -8.77
C SER A 15 10.68 -5.95 -9.67
N ASN A 16 10.91 -5.36 -10.85
CA ASN A 16 12.01 -5.70 -11.71
C ASN A 16 13.34 -5.17 -11.20
N GLU A 17 13.30 -4.06 -10.43
CA GLU A 17 14.47 -3.50 -9.77
C GLU A 17 14.74 -4.21 -8.44
N GLU A 18 16.00 -4.51 -8.14
CA GLU A 18 16.38 -5.16 -6.87
C GLU A 18 16.14 -4.24 -5.68
N THR A 19 16.41 -2.94 -5.83
CA THR A 19 16.37 -1.98 -4.72
C THR A 19 15.73 -0.63 -5.08
N PRO A 20 14.47 -0.55 -5.53
CA PRO A 20 13.85 0.72 -5.90
C PRO A 20 13.63 1.62 -4.67
N ILE A 21 13.73 2.96 -4.87
CA ILE A 21 13.28 3.94 -3.85
C ILE A 21 11.76 3.99 -3.85
N VAL A 22 11.13 3.97 -5.03
CA VAL A 22 9.68 3.83 -5.19
C VAL A 22 9.32 2.37 -5.00
N MET A 23 8.62 2.06 -3.92
CA MET A 23 8.19 0.68 -3.62
C MET A 23 6.93 0.29 -4.37
N SER A 24 5.97 1.22 -4.47
CA SER A 24 4.73 1.04 -5.23
C SER A 24 4.02 2.37 -5.44
N SER A 25 3.15 2.38 -6.45
CA SER A 25 2.21 3.46 -6.74
C SER A 25 0.79 2.95 -6.66
N ARG A 26 -0.17 3.82 -6.30
CA ARG A 26 -1.57 3.45 -6.16
C ARG A 26 -2.49 4.61 -6.51
N ILE A 27 -3.54 4.31 -7.29
CA ILE A 27 -4.69 5.19 -7.53
C ILE A 27 -5.92 4.57 -6.88
N ARG A 28 -6.76 5.39 -6.25
CA ARG A 28 -8.06 5.00 -5.72
C ARG A 28 -9.10 6.01 -6.17
N LEU A 29 -10.28 5.52 -6.60
CA LEU A 29 -11.43 6.33 -6.95
C LEU A 29 -12.60 5.93 -6.05
N ALA A 30 -13.21 6.89 -5.38
CA ALA A 30 -14.41 6.70 -4.54
C ALA A 30 -15.65 7.10 -5.32
N ARG A 31 -16.70 6.25 -5.31
CA ARG A 31 -17.96 6.46 -6.00
C ARG A 31 -19.13 6.05 -5.12
N ASN A 32 -20.22 6.82 -5.21
CA ASN A 32 -21.50 6.45 -4.63
C ASN A 32 -22.57 6.29 -5.71
N LEU A 33 -23.60 5.50 -5.41
CA LEU A 33 -24.75 5.25 -6.30
C LEU A 33 -25.89 6.19 -5.91
N GLU A 34 -26.52 6.83 -6.91
CA GLU A 34 -27.56 7.86 -6.74
C GLU A 34 -28.77 7.34 -5.94
N ASN A 35 -29.24 6.14 -6.30
CA ASN A 35 -30.51 5.61 -5.78
C ASN A 35 -30.32 4.64 -4.61
N HIS A 36 -29.19 4.72 -3.90
CA HIS A 36 -28.87 3.85 -2.78
C HIS A 36 -28.61 4.66 -1.51
N VAL A 37 -28.97 4.08 -0.38
CA VAL A 37 -28.60 4.61 0.92
C VAL A 37 -27.11 4.38 1.15
N HIS A 38 -26.38 5.37 1.65
CA HIS A 38 -24.94 5.22 1.91
C HIS A 38 -24.62 4.06 2.86
N PRO A 39 -23.48 3.35 2.69
CA PRO A 39 -23.15 2.15 3.46
C PRO A 39 -23.21 2.32 4.97
N LEU A 40 -22.79 3.47 5.49
CA LEU A 40 -22.83 3.77 6.92
C LEU A 40 -24.25 3.99 7.47
N MET A 41 -25.26 4.10 6.60
CA MET A 41 -26.67 4.36 6.93
C MET A 41 -27.58 3.18 6.60
N TYR A 42 -27.06 2.02 6.24
CA TYR A 42 -27.86 0.83 5.92
C TYR A 42 -28.73 0.43 7.10
N ALA A 43 -30.03 0.30 6.83
CA ALA A 43 -30.99 -0.21 7.82
C ALA A 43 -30.90 -1.73 7.96
N THR A 44 -30.53 -2.42 6.89
CA THR A 44 -30.39 -3.89 6.83
C THR A 44 -29.22 -4.29 5.96
N GLU A 45 -28.68 -5.50 6.16
CA GLU A 45 -27.63 -6.06 5.31
C GLU A 45 -28.10 -6.26 3.85
N ASN A 46 -29.41 -6.39 3.64
CA ASN A 46 -29.98 -6.56 2.28
C ASN A 46 -29.70 -5.34 1.39
N ASP A 47 -29.65 -4.13 1.96
CA ASP A 47 -29.29 -2.92 1.21
C ASP A 47 -27.87 -3.05 0.65
N GLY A 48 -26.94 -3.53 1.47
CA GLY A 48 -25.55 -3.76 1.06
C GLY A 48 -25.41 -4.91 0.05
N PHE A 49 -26.13 -6.02 0.24
CA PHE A 49 -26.08 -7.15 -0.71
C PHE A 49 -26.64 -6.80 -2.08
N ARG A 50 -27.61 -5.89 -2.14
CA ARG A 50 -28.13 -5.38 -3.40
C ARG A 50 -27.03 -4.65 -4.17
N VAL A 51 -26.30 -3.75 -3.53
CA VAL A 51 -25.16 -3.03 -4.14
C VAL A 51 -24.08 -4.00 -4.60
N ILE A 52 -23.75 -5.02 -3.78
CA ILE A 52 -22.75 -6.05 -4.16
C ILE A 52 -23.16 -6.73 -5.48
N ASN A 53 -24.41 -7.13 -5.62
CA ASN A 53 -24.88 -7.82 -6.83
C ASN A 53 -24.85 -6.89 -8.05
N GLU A 54 -25.31 -5.65 -7.93
CA GLU A 54 -25.31 -4.67 -9.01
C GLU A 54 -23.88 -4.37 -9.51
N VAL A 55 -22.92 -4.22 -8.59
CA VAL A 55 -21.50 -3.99 -8.95
C VAL A 55 -20.87 -5.25 -9.57
N GLN A 56 -21.21 -6.44 -9.05
CA GLN A 56 -20.74 -7.71 -9.64
C GLN A 56 -21.26 -7.90 -11.07
N ASP A 57 -22.55 -7.58 -11.31
CA ASP A 57 -23.15 -7.70 -12.64
C ASP A 57 -22.52 -6.73 -13.64
N ALA A 58 -22.07 -5.55 -13.18
CA ALA A 58 -21.36 -4.57 -13.97
C ALA A 58 -19.90 -4.99 -14.29
N LEU A 59 -19.27 -5.79 -13.42
CA LEU A 59 -17.86 -6.24 -13.56
C LEU A 59 -17.72 -7.77 -13.54
N PRO A 60 -18.30 -8.50 -14.52
CA PRO A 60 -18.39 -9.96 -14.49
C PRO A 60 -17.05 -10.68 -14.63
N ASN A 61 -16.01 -9.98 -15.08
CA ASN A 61 -14.65 -10.54 -15.25
C ASN A 61 -13.81 -10.52 -13.99
N PHE A 62 -14.31 -9.95 -12.88
CA PHE A 62 -13.63 -9.91 -11.59
C PHE A 62 -14.12 -11.03 -10.68
N GLU A 63 -13.23 -11.58 -9.87
CA GLU A 63 -13.58 -12.55 -8.84
C GLU A 63 -14.23 -11.83 -7.64
N LEU A 64 -15.45 -12.22 -7.29
CA LEU A 64 -16.16 -11.71 -6.12
C LEU A 64 -15.77 -12.46 -4.86
N MET A 65 -15.28 -11.73 -3.87
CA MET A 65 -14.98 -12.24 -2.52
C MET A 65 -15.87 -11.52 -1.50
N ARG A 66 -16.86 -12.22 -0.95
CA ARG A 66 -17.74 -11.67 0.09
C ARG A 66 -17.09 -11.84 1.46
N LEU A 67 -16.99 -10.74 2.21
CA LEU A 67 -16.29 -10.74 3.50
C LEU A 67 -17.05 -11.52 4.59
N ASP A 68 -18.39 -11.58 4.53
CA ASP A 68 -19.19 -12.35 5.45
C ASP A 68 -18.95 -13.89 5.35
N GLN A 69 -18.41 -14.35 4.22
CA GLN A 69 -18.10 -15.77 3.95
C GLN A 69 -16.63 -16.12 4.19
N MET A 70 -15.78 -15.14 4.53
CA MET A 70 -14.35 -15.34 4.73
C MET A 70 -14.01 -15.47 6.21
N ASP A 71 -13.02 -16.31 6.51
CA ASP A 71 -12.41 -16.36 7.84
C ASP A 71 -11.57 -15.11 8.14
N GLN A 72 -11.28 -14.88 9.41
CA GLN A 72 -10.57 -13.68 9.86
C GLN A 72 -9.13 -13.61 9.34
N GLN A 73 -8.45 -14.76 9.23
CA GLN A 73 -7.07 -14.79 8.73
C GLN A 73 -7.00 -14.42 7.26
N SER A 74 -7.91 -14.95 6.44
CA SER A 74 -8.02 -14.60 5.01
C SER A 74 -8.27 -13.11 4.82
N LYS A 75 -9.18 -12.49 5.58
CA LYS A 75 -9.40 -11.04 5.58
C LYS A 75 -8.13 -10.27 5.92
N MET A 76 -7.40 -10.69 6.94
CA MET A 76 -6.16 -10.02 7.35
C MET A 76 -5.04 -10.18 6.31
N LYS A 77 -4.98 -11.31 5.58
CA LYS A 77 -4.06 -11.49 4.45
C LYS A 77 -4.38 -10.51 3.32
N MET A 78 -5.67 -10.28 3.01
CA MET A 78 -6.07 -9.30 2.00
C MET A 78 -5.70 -7.86 2.41
N VAL A 79 -5.82 -7.51 3.70
CA VAL A 79 -5.33 -6.22 4.22
C VAL A 79 -3.82 -6.11 4.08
N ALA A 80 -3.08 -7.16 4.41
CA ALA A 80 -1.62 -7.20 4.29
C ALA A 80 -1.14 -7.09 2.83
N LYS A 81 -1.94 -7.61 1.88
CA LYS A 81 -1.77 -7.42 0.44
C LYS A 81 -2.26 -6.05 -0.08
N HIS A 82 -2.81 -5.20 0.77
CA HIS A 82 -3.43 -3.92 0.42
C HIS A 82 -4.63 -4.01 -0.55
N LEU A 83 -5.22 -5.17 -0.74
CA LEU A 83 -6.40 -5.38 -1.60
C LEU A 83 -7.66 -4.80 -0.98
N ILE A 84 -7.75 -4.84 0.35
CA ILE A 84 -8.84 -4.23 1.13
C ILE A 84 -8.28 -3.35 2.25
N SER A 85 -9.14 -2.48 2.79
CA SER A 85 -8.82 -1.69 3.98
C SER A 85 -9.20 -2.43 5.28
N PRO A 86 -8.58 -2.09 6.42
CA PRO A 86 -9.03 -2.58 7.73
C PRO A 86 -10.47 -2.18 8.07
N GLU A 87 -10.96 -1.06 7.53
CA GLU A 87 -12.32 -0.57 7.77
C GLU A 87 -13.37 -1.42 7.05
N LEU A 88 -13.05 -1.93 5.84
CA LEU A 88 -13.97 -2.80 5.10
C LEU A 88 -14.31 -4.08 5.88
N ILE A 89 -13.36 -4.62 6.66
CA ILE A 89 -13.58 -5.83 7.47
C ILE A 89 -14.68 -5.63 8.53
N LYS A 90 -14.88 -4.39 8.97
CA LYS A 90 -15.86 -4.05 10.02
C LYS A 90 -17.29 -3.95 9.49
N GLN A 91 -17.46 -3.89 8.17
CA GLN A 91 -18.76 -3.73 7.53
C GLN A 91 -19.46 -5.09 7.41
N PRO A 92 -20.74 -5.19 7.79
CA PRO A 92 -21.47 -6.47 7.81
C PRO A 92 -21.77 -7.00 6.41
N ALA A 93 -22.07 -6.13 5.46
CA ALA A 93 -22.40 -6.47 4.07
C ALA A 93 -21.37 -5.87 3.12
N ALA A 94 -20.13 -6.37 3.19
CA ALA A 94 -19.02 -5.90 2.38
C ALA A 94 -18.46 -6.99 1.48
N ALA A 95 -17.91 -6.57 0.36
CA ALA A 95 -17.25 -7.45 -0.60
C ALA A 95 -16.07 -6.73 -1.28
N VAL A 96 -15.27 -7.50 -1.99
CA VAL A 96 -14.25 -6.99 -2.90
C VAL A 96 -14.25 -7.80 -4.18
N LEU A 97 -14.12 -7.11 -5.30
CA LEU A 97 -13.83 -7.70 -6.60
C LEU A 97 -12.34 -7.56 -6.87
N VAL A 98 -11.71 -8.62 -7.35
CA VAL A 98 -10.26 -8.65 -7.60
C VAL A 98 -10.01 -9.25 -8.97
N ASN A 99 -9.06 -8.71 -9.72
CA ASN A 99 -8.62 -9.30 -10.98
C ASN A 99 -7.55 -10.39 -10.76
N ASP A 100 -7.22 -11.17 -11.78
CA ASP A 100 -6.37 -12.36 -11.70
C ASP A 100 -4.97 -12.10 -11.13
N ASP A 101 -4.37 -10.95 -11.40
CA ASP A 101 -3.02 -10.59 -10.93
C ASP A 101 -3.02 -9.74 -9.64
N GLU A 102 -4.20 -9.51 -9.06
CA GLU A 102 -4.42 -8.71 -7.85
C GLU A 102 -3.95 -7.23 -7.98
N SER A 103 -3.73 -6.71 -9.18
CA SER A 103 -3.33 -5.31 -9.40
C SER A 103 -4.51 -4.34 -9.34
N LEU A 104 -5.73 -4.84 -9.58
CA LEU A 104 -6.98 -4.10 -9.51
C LEU A 104 -7.88 -4.72 -8.45
N SER A 105 -8.43 -3.89 -7.58
CA SER A 105 -9.47 -4.29 -6.62
C SER A 105 -10.57 -3.24 -6.54
N VAL A 106 -11.81 -3.70 -6.37
CA VAL A 106 -12.99 -2.85 -6.18
C VAL A 106 -13.64 -3.23 -4.86
N MET A 107 -13.40 -2.42 -3.83
CA MET A 107 -14.03 -2.60 -2.53
C MET A 107 -15.47 -2.09 -2.60
N ILE A 108 -16.40 -2.83 -2.02
CA ILE A 108 -17.84 -2.54 -2.04
C ILE A 108 -18.33 -2.40 -0.60
N ASN A 109 -19.06 -1.29 -0.33
CA ASN A 109 -19.68 -0.97 0.96
C ASN A 109 -18.68 -0.75 2.11
N GLU A 110 -17.67 0.09 1.89
CA GLU A 110 -16.84 0.58 2.98
C GLU A 110 -17.42 1.89 3.56
N GLU A 111 -16.80 3.02 3.31
CA GLU A 111 -17.29 4.37 3.60
C GLU A 111 -18.23 4.84 2.47
N ASP A 112 -17.79 4.62 1.23
CA ASP A 112 -18.55 4.81 0.01
C ASP A 112 -19.01 3.45 -0.56
N HIS A 113 -19.98 3.43 -1.48
CA HIS A 113 -20.48 2.20 -2.11
C HIS A 113 -19.37 1.47 -2.85
N ILE A 114 -18.52 2.21 -3.58
CA ILE A 114 -17.50 1.67 -4.46
C ILE A 114 -16.18 2.39 -4.21
N ARG A 115 -15.12 1.63 -4.07
CA ARG A 115 -13.75 2.15 -4.09
C ARG A 115 -12.90 1.32 -5.04
N ILE A 116 -12.70 1.85 -6.24
CA ILE A 116 -11.81 1.28 -7.24
C ILE A 116 -10.37 1.53 -6.80
N GLN A 117 -9.50 0.55 -6.96
CA GLN A 117 -8.09 0.66 -6.62
C GLN A 117 -7.22 -0.01 -7.69
N ALA A 118 -6.25 0.73 -8.22
CA ALA A 118 -5.18 0.23 -9.09
C ALA A 118 -3.84 0.37 -8.41
N MET A 119 -3.04 -0.69 -8.40
CA MET A 119 -1.74 -0.76 -7.71
C MET A 119 -0.67 -1.33 -8.63
N GLY A 120 0.56 -0.85 -8.49
CA GLY A 120 1.68 -1.39 -9.22
C GLY A 120 3.03 -0.96 -8.66
N THR A 121 4.02 -1.81 -8.85
CA THR A 121 5.45 -1.54 -8.81
C THR A 121 5.91 -1.24 -10.23
N ASP A 122 6.93 -0.39 -10.39
CA ASP A 122 7.49 -0.03 -11.72
C ASP A 122 6.46 0.56 -12.71
N THR A 123 5.32 1.04 -12.20
CA THR A 123 4.19 1.56 -12.98
C THR A 123 3.94 3.02 -12.63
N THR A 124 3.74 3.86 -13.66
CA THR A 124 3.47 5.29 -13.46
C THR A 124 2.06 5.52 -12.88
N LEU A 125 1.89 6.60 -12.11
CA LEU A 125 0.57 7.02 -11.62
C LEU A 125 -0.44 7.21 -12.76
N GLN A 126 0.02 7.73 -13.92
CA GLN A 126 -0.84 7.92 -15.09
C GLN A 126 -1.35 6.58 -15.66
N ALA A 127 -0.49 5.56 -15.74
CA ALA A 127 -0.89 4.23 -16.21
C ALA A 127 -1.90 3.58 -15.26
N LEU A 128 -1.68 3.69 -13.94
CA LEU A 128 -2.61 3.21 -12.92
C LEU A 128 -3.94 3.97 -12.96
N TYR A 129 -3.91 5.29 -13.20
CA TYR A 129 -5.13 6.07 -13.36
C TYR A 129 -5.93 5.59 -14.57
N ASN A 130 -5.28 5.35 -15.71
CA ASN A 130 -5.96 4.86 -16.90
C ASN A 130 -6.63 3.49 -16.65
N GLN A 131 -5.99 2.61 -15.86
CA GLN A 131 -6.59 1.33 -15.46
C GLN A 131 -7.80 1.53 -14.55
N ALA A 132 -7.68 2.37 -13.51
CA ALA A 132 -8.78 2.66 -12.60
C ALA A 132 -9.95 3.36 -13.31
N SER A 133 -9.67 4.33 -14.21
CA SER A 133 -10.66 5.04 -15.01
C SER A 133 -11.41 4.11 -15.98
N SER A 134 -10.73 3.10 -16.55
CA SER A 134 -11.40 2.11 -17.39
C SER A 134 -12.46 1.31 -16.63
N ILE A 135 -12.19 0.97 -15.36
CA ILE A 135 -13.17 0.29 -14.49
C ILE A 135 -14.30 1.26 -14.10
N ASP A 136 -13.96 2.52 -13.81
CA ASP A 136 -14.93 3.57 -13.50
C ASP A 136 -15.91 3.78 -14.67
N ASP A 137 -15.38 3.86 -15.91
CA ASP A 137 -16.18 3.96 -17.14
C ASP A 137 -17.07 2.73 -17.38
N GLU A 138 -16.63 1.54 -16.99
CA GLU A 138 -17.41 0.30 -17.10
C GLU A 138 -18.57 0.30 -16.10
N LEU A 139 -18.33 0.73 -14.88
CA LEU A 139 -19.37 0.91 -13.86
C LEU A 139 -20.40 1.98 -14.25
N ASP A 140 -19.95 3.13 -14.75
CA ASP A 140 -20.81 4.26 -15.12
C ASP A 140 -21.77 3.93 -16.30
N ARG A 141 -21.43 2.93 -17.13
CA ARG A 141 -22.36 2.44 -18.19
C ARG A 141 -23.56 1.69 -17.66
N SER A 142 -23.47 1.12 -16.47
CA SER A 142 -24.47 0.19 -15.91
C SER A 142 -25.10 0.69 -14.63
N LEU A 143 -24.46 1.64 -13.96
CA LEU A 143 -24.85 2.13 -12.64
C LEU A 143 -24.98 3.65 -12.65
N ASP A 144 -25.99 4.17 -11.96
CA ASP A 144 -26.18 5.62 -11.77
C ASP A 144 -25.20 6.13 -10.71
N ILE A 145 -24.03 6.64 -11.12
CA ILE A 145 -23.03 7.21 -10.23
C ILE A 145 -23.45 8.61 -9.76
N SER A 146 -23.36 8.85 -8.47
CA SER A 146 -23.72 10.12 -7.83
C SER A 146 -22.72 11.23 -8.20
N TYR A 147 -23.16 12.17 -9.04
CA TYR A 147 -22.32 13.24 -9.57
C TYR A 147 -23.07 14.57 -9.61
N ASP A 148 -22.40 15.66 -9.27
CA ASP A 148 -22.88 17.03 -9.36
C ASP A 148 -21.99 17.87 -10.28
N GLU A 149 -22.58 18.66 -11.17
CA GLU A 149 -21.83 19.45 -12.17
C GLU A 149 -20.86 20.47 -11.56
N GLN A 150 -21.11 20.94 -10.34
CA GLN A 150 -20.27 21.92 -9.65
C GLN A 150 -19.29 21.28 -8.65
N LEU A 151 -19.73 20.20 -8.00
CA LEU A 151 -18.99 19.56 -6.93
C LEU A 151 -18.21 18.31 -7.38
N GLY A 152 -18.51 17.77 -8.56
CA GLY A 152 -17.94 16.50 -9.03
C GLY A 152 -18.60 15.28 -8.38
N TYR A 153 -17.86 14.20 -8.19
CA TYR A 153 -18.36 12.99 -7.55
C TYR A 153 -18.71 13.22 -6.08
N LEU A 154 -19.94 12.83 -5.72
CA LEU A 154 -20.47 12.99 -4.37
C LEU A 154 -20.04 11.80 -3.51
N THR A 155 -19.21 12.06 -2.52
CA THR A 155 -18.66 11.04 -1.61
C THR A 155 -19.16 11.24 -0.18
N THR A 156 -19.19 10.16 0.60
CA THR A 156 -19.60 10.19 2.01
C THR A 156 -18.68 11.08 2.84
N CYS A 157 -17.36 11.03 2.57
CA CYS A 157 -16.41 11.91 3.21
C CYS A 157 -16.20 13.19 2.40
N PRO A 158 -16.44 14.38 2.99
CA PRO A 158 -16.26 15.66 2.28
C PRO A 158 -14.84 15.87 1.72
N THR A 159 -13.82 15.21 2.27
CA THR A 159 -12.44 15.31 1.79
C THR A 159 -12.20 14.57 0.48
N ASN A 160 -13.14 13.74 0.02
CA ASN A 160 -13.07 13.02 -1.24
C ASN A 160 -13.92 13.66 -2.34
N ILE A 161 -14.82 14.61 -2.02
CA ILE A 161 -15.68 15.32 -2.99
C ILE A 161 -14.81 15.96 -4.08
N GLY A 162 -15.29 15.92 -5.31
CA GLY A 162 -14.61 16.40 -6.51
C GLY A 162 -14.21 15.24 -7.40
N THR A 163 -12.93 14.99 -7.57
CA THR A 163 -12.46 13.84 -8.35
C THR A 163 -12.74 12.49 -7.68
N GLY A 164 -13.01 12.45 -6.37
CA GLY A 164 -13.06 11.21 -5.60
C GLY A 164 -11.71 10.47 -5.58
N MET A 165 -10.64 11.08 -6.14
CA MET A 165 -9.36 10.40 -6.37
C MET A 165 -8.36 10.61 -5.25
N ARG A 166 -7.74 9.51 -4.83
CA ARG A 166 -6.54 9.54 -4.02
C ARG A 166 -5.39 8.80 -4.71
N ALA A 167 -4.42 9.59 -5.18
CA ALA A 167 -3.16 9.10 -5.70
C ALA A 167 -2.14 8.99 -4.57
N SER A 168 -1.33 7.94 -4.57
CA SER A 168 -0.30 7.75 -3.55
C SER A 168 0.90 6.98 -4.08
N VAL A 169 2.09 7.30 -3.54
CA VAL A 169 3.34 6.62 -3.84
C VAL A 169 4.01 6.21 -2.53
N MET A 170 4.42 4.95 -2.46
CA MET A 170 5.17 4.40 -1.33
C MET A 170 6.66 4.49 -1.60
N LEU A 171 7.40 5.07 -0.67
CA LEU A 171 8.82 5.38 -0.80
C LEU A 171 9.62 4.78 0.36
N HIS A 172 10.82 4.26 0.05
CA HIS A 172 11.82 3.87 1.02
C HIS A 172 12.85 4.99 1.21
N LEU A 173 12.81 5.68 2.36
CA LEU A 173 13.55 6.92 2.64
C LEU A 173 14.44 6.83 3.89
N PRO A 174 15.40 5.89 3.96
CA PRO A 174 16.26 5.72 5.14
C PRO A 174 17.21 6.90 5.35
N GLY A 175 17.76 7.48 4.30
CA GLY A 175 18.68 8.61 4.40
C GLY A 175 18.04 9.83 5.04
N LEU A 176 16.88 10.24 4.54
CA LEU A 176 16.10 11.35 5.09
C LEU A 176 15.65 11.08 6.53
N SER A 177 15.33 9.83 6.87
CA SER A 177 14.94 9.42 8.23
C SER A 177 16.11 9.49 9.20
N ILE A 178 17.26 8.91 8.85
CA ILE A 178 18.50 8.92 9.65
C ILE A 178 18.94 10.36 9.94
N MET A 179 18.87 11.23 8.92
CA MET A 179 19.21 12.65 9.04
C MET A 179 18.10 13.51 9.65
N LYS A 180 17.00 12.89 10.14
CA LYS A 180 15.86 13.55 10.80
C LYS A 180 15.22 14.66 9.97
N ARG A 181 15.18 14.52 8.64
CA ARG A 181 14.62 15.53 7.72
C ARG A 181 13.15 15.36 7.41
N MET A 182 12.54 14.22 7.78
CA MET A 182 11.16 13.88 7.43
C MET A 182 10.12 14.91 7.89
N THR A 183 10.29 15.47 9.10
CA THR A 183 9.37 16.51 9.62
C THR A 183 9.35 17.76 8.74
N ARG A 184 10.53 18.21 8.26
CA ARG A 184 10.64 19.37 7.39
C ARG A 184 9.99 19.10 6.02
N ILE A 185 10.20 17.92 5.46
CA ILE A 185 9.59 17.50 4.19
C ILE A 185 8.06 17.49 4.36
N ALA A 186 7.55 16.84 5.41
CA ALA A 186 6.11 16.79 5.70
C ALA A 186 5.49 18.19 5.78
N GLN A 187 6.12 19.13 6.48
CA GLN A 187 5.66 20.51 6.57
C GLN A 187 5.68 21.23 5.20
N THR A 188 6.68 20.94 4.38
CA THR A 188 6.81 21.57 3.05
C THR A 188 5.71 21.08 2.12
N ILE A 189 5.53 19.77 1.95
CA ILE A 189 4.56 19.21 1.01
C ILE A 189 3.11 19.44 1.45
N ASN A 190 2.87 19.56 2.77
CA ASN A 190 1.53 19.85 3.30
C ASN A 190 0.99 21.22 2.83
N ARG A 191 1.86 22.20 2.60
CA ARG A 191 1.49 23.51 2.05
C ARG A 191 0.98 23.43 0.62
N PHE A 192 1.33 22.39 -0.11
CA PHE A 192 0.89 22.14 -1.48
C PHE A 192 -0.32 21.18 -1.55
N GLY A 193 -0.89 20.79 -0.41
CA GLY A 193 -2.03 19.88 -0.36
C GLY A 193 -1.65 18.40 -0.49
N TYR A 194 -0.42 18.04 -0.11
CA TYR A 194 0.05 16.65 -0.05
C TYR A 194 0.41 16.26 1.38
N THR A 195 0.33 14.99 1.70
CA THR A 195 0.71 14.45 3.01
C THR A 195 1.70 13.31 2.84
N ILE A 196 2.57 13.16 3.85
CA ILE A 196 3.45 12.01 3.99
C ILE A 196 3.16 11.32 5.32
N ARG A 197 3.00 10.00 5.30
CA ARG A 197 2.71 9.18 6.49
C ARG A 197 3.60 7.95 6.49
N GLY A 198 3.92 7.44 7.69
CA GLY A 198 4.53 6.11 7.85
C GLY A 198 3.57 5.00 7.43
N ILE A 199 4.13 3.87 7.03
CA ILE A 199 3.38 2.68 6.60
C ILE A 199 3.81 1.49 7.46
N TYR A 200 2.92 0.48 7.52
CA TYR A 200 3.06 -0.76 8.28
C TYR A 200 3.03 -0.63 9.82
N GLY A 201 2.92 0.59 10.37
CA GLY A 201 2.75 0.81 11.79
C GLY A 201 1.31 1.19 12.16
N GLU A 202 0.95 1.04 13.43
CA GLU A 202 -0.30 1.55 13.96
C GLU A 202 -0.25 3.09 14.05
N GLY A 203 -1.25 3.77 13.49
CA GLY A 203 -1.35 5.22 13.50
C GLY A 203 -0.24 5.90 12.68
N SER A 204 0.65 6.66 13.34
CA SER A 204 1.78 7.37 12.72
C SER A 204 3.10 6.62 12.78
N GLN A 205 3.11 5.37 13.25
CA GLN A 205 4.34 4.58 13.32
C GLN A 205 4.90 4.29 11.92
N VAL A 206 6.23 4.31 11.82
CA VAL A 206 6.96 4.09 10.57
C VAL A 206 7.76 2.82 10.70
N TYR A 207 7.43 1.79 9.93
CA TYR A 207 8.22 0.57 9.86
C TYR A 207 9.16 0.60 8.66
N GLY A 208 10.42 0.24 8.88
CA GLY A 208 11.40 0.06 7.81
C GLY A 208 11.67 1.31 6.97
N HIS A 209 11.56 2.51 7.55
CA HIS A 209 11.75 3.79 6.83
C HIS A 209 10.89 3.92 5.57
N THR A 210 9.68 3.33 5.58
CA THR A 210 8.74 3.36 4.47
C THR A 210 7.67 4.41 4.71
N TYR A 211 7.44 5.23 3.69
CA TYR A 211 6.53 6.37 3.76
C TYR A 211 5.59 6.38 2.55
N GLN A 212 4.37 6.80 2.76
CA GLN A 212 3.41 7.05 1.69
C GLN A 212 3.21 8.55 1.51
N VAL A 213 3.44 9.04 0.31
CA VAL A 213 3.07 10.41 -0.13
C VAL A 213 1.74 10.33 -0.87
N SER A 214 0.79 11.20 -0.57
CA SER A 214 -0.53 11.23 -1.23
C SER A 214 -1.11 12.64 -1.27
N ASN A 215 -2.04 12.90 -2.22
CA ASN A 215 -2.84 14.11 -2.20
C ASN A 215 -3.81 14.14 -1.01
N GLN A 216 -4.17 15.34 -0.57
CA GLN A 216 -5.21 15.59 0.42
C GLN A 216 -6.44 16.28 -0.19
N LEU A 217 -6.23 17.05 -1.26
CA LEU A 217 -7.27 17.80 -1.95
C LEU A 217 -7.75 17.04 -3.17
N THR A 218 -9.05 17.02 -3.36
CA THR A 218 -9.76 16.36 -4.46
C THR A 218 -10.69 17.31 -5.20
N LEU A 219 -11.05 18.44 -4.59
CA LEU A 219 -11.90 19.47 -5.15
C LEU A 219 -11.05 20.61 -5.74
N GLY A 220 -11.44 21.13 -6.90
CA GLY A 220 -10.81 22.28 -7.56
C GLY A 220 -9.54 21.95 -8.34
N LYS A 221 -9.24 20.69 -8.56
CA LYS A 221 -8.17 20.18 -9.44
C LYS A 221 -8.71 19.02 -10.26
N SER A 222 -8.17 18.85 -11.47
CA SER A 222 -8.41 17.63 -12.26
C SER A 222 -7.53 16.47 -11.76
N GLU A 223 -7.89 15.26 -12.12
CA GLU A 223 -7.13 14.04 -11.81
C GLU A 223 -5.71 14.12 -12.40
N LEU A 224 -5.58 14.65 -13.60
CA LEU A 224 -4.29 14.82 -14.27
C LEU A 224 -3.39 15.81 -13.53
N GLU A 225 -3.92 16.96 -13.11
CA GLU A 225 -3.17 17.94 -12.31
C GLU A 225 -2.70 17.36 -10.97
N ILE A 226 -3.53 16.51 -10.32
CA ILE A 226 -3.14 15.83 -9.08
C ILE A 226 -1.98 14.85 -9.35
N ILE A 227 -2.06 14.07 -10.43
CA ILE A 227 -1.03 13.09 -10.81
C ILE A 227 0.28 13.78 -11.17
N GLU A 228 0.25 14.81 -12.00
CA GLU A 228 1.42 15.58 -12.42
C GLU A 228 2.13 16.20 -11.21
N THR A 229 1.39 16.93 -10.37
CA THR A 229 1.97 17.58 -9.19
C THR A 229 2.51 16.55 -8.18
N LEU A 230 1.79 15.42 -7.93
CA LEU A 230 2.30 14.37 -7.06
C LEU A 230 3.59 13.76 -7.59
N THR A 231 3.67 13.56 -8.90
CA THR A 231 4.88 13.01 -9.55
C THR A 231 6.06 13.94 -9.36
N GLU A 232 5.87 15.27 -9.51
CA GLU A 232 6.91 16.26 -9.27
C GLU A 232 7.39 16.26 -7.81
N VAL A 233 6.45 16.25 -6.85
CA VAL A 233 6.74 16.18 -5.40
C VAL A 233 7.55 14.93 -5.07
N VAL A 234 7.13 13.78 -5.59
CA VAL A 234 7.82 12.49 -5.39
C VAL A 234 9.23 12.53 -5.96
N ASN A 235 9.40 13.03 -7.17
CA ASN A 235 10.72 13.14 -7.83
C ASN A 235 11.66 14.04 -7.02
N GLN A 236 11.17 15.12 -6.44
CA GLN A 236 11.97 16.00 -5.58
C GLN A 236 12.39 15.28 -4.29
N ILE A 237 11.50 14.53 -3.64
CA ILE A 237 11.82 13.74 -2.45
C ILE A 237 12.87 12.67 -2.78
N ILE A 238 12.74 11.98 -3.90
CA ILE A 238 13.72 10.99 -4.39
C ILE A 238 15.09 11.63 -4.61
N HIS A 239 15.11 12.81 -5.22
CA HIS A 239 16.36 13.54 -5.43
C HIS A 239 17.03 13.91 -4.11
N GLU A 240 16.30 14.42 -3.12
CA GLU A 240 16.83 14.72 -1.78
C GLU A 240 17.32 13.44 -1.08
N GLU A 241 16.59 12.34 -1.16
CA GLU A 241 17.02 11.05 -0.59
C GLU A 241 18.34 10.59 -1.19
N LYS A 242 18.48 10.62 -2.52
CA LYS A 242 19.72 10.25 -3.22
C LYS A 242 20.90 11.13 -2.79
N GLN A 243 20.70 12.44 -2.65
CA GLN A 243 21.75 13.34 -2.16
C GLN A 243 22.17 13.03 -0.71
N ILE A 244 21.21 12.68 0.14
CA ILE A 244 21.52 12.30 1.53
C ILE A 244 22.26 10.97 1.59
N ARG A 245 21.86 9.96 0.81
CA ARG A 245 22.57 8.66 0.73
C ARG A 245 24.03 8.87 0.33
N GLN A 246 24.30 9.73 -0.66
CA GLN A 246 25.66 10.07 -1.06
C GLN A 246 26.46 10.76 0.06
N LYS A 247 25.81 11.62 0.88
CA LYS A 247 26.45 12.24 2.04
C LYS A 247 26.75 11.25 3.15
N LEU A 248 25.85 10.29 3.42
CA LEU A 248 26.06 9.21 4.37
C LEU A 248 27.28 8.36 3.97
N ASP A 249 27.39 8.04 2.68
CA ASP A 249 28.52 7.30 2.13
C ASP A 249 29.84 8.09 2.20
N THR A 250 29.83 9.39 1.95
CA THR A 250 31.04 10.20 1.88
C THR A 250 31.55 10.64 3.25
N TYR A 251 30.66 11.08 4.16
CA TYR A 251 31.03 11.75 5.41
C TYR A 251 30.80 10.91 6.66
N ASN A 252 29.92 9.91 6.61
CA ASN A 252 29.53 9.06 7.72
C ASN A 252 29.69 7.57 7.38
N GLN A 253 30.65 7.24 6.51
CA GLN A 253 30.79 5.91 5.93
C GLN A 253 30.92 4.82 6.99
N LEU A 254 31.84 4.96 7.96
CA LEU A 254 32.08 3.95 8.98
C LEU A 254 30.84 3.70 9.86
N GLU A 255 30.16 4.76 10.28
CA GLU A 255 28.93 4.65 11.08
C GLU A 255 27.79 4.01 10.29
N THR A 256 27.69 4.35 9.00
CA THR A 256 26.69 3.77 8.10
C THR A 256 26.97 2.28 7.85
N GLN A 257 28.23 1.91 7.62
CA GLN A 257 28.65 0.52 7.48
C GLN A 257 28.39 -0.27 8.77
N ASP A 258 28.78 0.22 9.94
CA ASP A 258 28.54 -0.46 11.23
C ASP A 258 27.06 -0.75 11.42
N ARG A 259 26.19 0.24 11.18
CA ARG A 259 24.73 0.09 11.26
C ARG A 259 24.20 -1.00 10.33
N VAL A 260 24.62 -0.98 9.08
CA VAL A 260 24.17 -1.90 8.03
C VAL A 260 24.64 -3.33 8.31
N PHE A 261 25.93 -3.54 8.63
CA PHE A 261 26.45 -4.87 8.92
C PHE A 261 25.92 -5.47 10.23
N ARG A 262 25.66 -4.65 11.25
CA ARG A 262 24.97 -5.12 12.45
C ARG A 262 23.55 -5.60 12.14
N SER A 263 22.82 -4.87 11.29
CA SER A 263 21.48 -5.27 10.89
C SER A 263 21.49 -6.55 10.08
N LEU A 264 22.45 -6.71 9.15
CA LEU A 264 22.66 -7.95 8.43
C LEU A 264 22.93 -9.13 9.38
N GLY A 265 23.87 -8.96 10.32
CA GLY A 265 24.21 -9.98 11.31
C GLY A 265 23.02 -10.40 12.19
N ILE A 266 22.15 -9.44 12.57
CA ILE A 266 20.92 -9.76 13.31
C ILE A 266 19.97 -10.60 12.44
N LEU A 267 19.67 -10.18 11.21
CA LEU A 267 18.75 -10.91 10.32
C LEU A 267 19.23 -12.32 10.01
N GLN A 268 20.53 -12.51 9.83
CA GLN A 268 21.12 -13.82 9.55
C GLN A 268 21.15 -14.76 10.77
N ASN A 269 21.08 -14.23 12.01
CA ASN A 269 21.30 -15.03 13.21
C ASN A 269 20.16 -15.01 14.23
N CYS A 270 19.17 -14.12 14.11
CA CYS A 270 18.07 -14.05 15.06
C CYS A 270 17.26 -15.36 15.12
N ARG A 271 16.73 -15.70 16.30
CA ARG A 271 15.83 -16.85 16.50
C ARG A 271 14.39 -16.41 16.73
N MET A 272 14.21 -15.18 17.17
CA MET A 272 12.92 -14.51 17.34
C MET A 272 13.09 -13.04 16.96
N ILE A 273 12.13 -12.48 16.24
CA ILE A 273 12.18 -11.06 15.85
C ILE A 273 10.75 -10.49 15.73
N THR A 274 10.56 -9.27 16.20
CA THR A 274 9.28 -8.54 16.04
C THR A 274 9.14 -8.01 14.61
N MET A 275 7.91 -7.66 14.20
CA MET A 275 7.67 -7.03 12.89
C MET A 275 8.41 -5.69 12.76
N GLU A 276 8.37 -4.88 13.82
CA GLU A 276 9.04 -3.58 13.88
C GLU A 276 10.56 -3.72 13.69
N GLU A 277 11.20 -4.59 14.47
CA GLU A 277 12.64 -4.81 14.36
C GLU A 277 13.02 -5.40 13.01
N ALA A 278 12.29 -6.41 12.52
CA ALA A 278 12.54 -7.02 11.22
C ALA A 278 12.49 -5.99 10.08
N SER A 279 11.45 -5.17 10.04
CA SER A 279 11.27 -4.12 9.04
C SER A 279 12.40 -3.08 9.08
N TYR A 280 12.78 -2.67 10.29
CA TYR A 280 13.88 -1.73 10.48
C TYR A 280 15.21 -2.31 9.98
N ARG A 281 15.54 -3.57 10.35
CA ARG A 281 16.78 -4.24 9.93
C ARG A 281 16.81 -4.49 8.43
N LEU A 282 15.69 -4.91 7.82
CA LEU A 282 15.56 -5.07 6.37
C LEU A 282 15.82 -3.75 5.63
N SER A 283 15.27 -2.64 6.14
CA SER A 283 15.49 -1.31 5.57
C SER A 283 16.97 -0.90 5.61
N GLU A 284 17.69 -1.20 6.69
CA GLU A 284 19.11 -0.89 6.80
C GLU A 284 19.96 -1.78 5.89
N VAL A 285 19.62 -3.06 5.76
CA VAL A 285 20.28 -3.96 4.80
C VAL A 285 20.06 -3.48 3.37
N LYS A 286 18.81 -3.10 3.02
CA LYS A 286 18.53 -2.48 1.71
C LYS A 286 19.37 -1.23 1.46
N LEU A 287 19.51 -0.34 2.46
CA LEU A 287 20.39 0.83 2.34
C LEU A 287 21.85 0.41 2.07
N GLY A 288 22.31 -0.66 2.72
CA GLY A 288 23.66 -1.21 2.50
C GLY A 288 23.85 -1.74 1.08
N ILE A 289 22.83 -2.38 0.49
CA ILE A 289 22.85 -2.82 -0.89
C ILE A 289 22.87 -1.59 -1.82
N ASP A 290 22.00 -0.60 -1.59
CA ASP A 290 21.91 0.63 -2.37
C ASP A 290 23.23 1.44 -2.35
N LEU A 291 24.04 1.32 -1.31
CA LEU A 291 25.35 1.96 -1.17
C LEU A 291 26.53 1.04 -1.57
N ASN A 292 26.25 -0.14 -2.10
CA ASN A 292 27.25 -1.15 -2.48
C ASN A 292 28.16 -1.62 -1.32
N TYR A 293 27.65 -1.64 -0.07
CA TYR A 293 28.35 -2.21 1.08
C TYR A 293 28.07 -3.69 1.25
N ILE A 294 26.88 -4.14 0.82
CA ILE A 294 26.40 -5.51 0.92
C ILE A 294 26.00 -5.98 -0.49
N GLU A 295 26.37 -7.19 -0.80
CA GLU A 295 25.88 -7.91 -1.98
C GLU A 295 25.11 -9.14 -1.50
N LEU A 296 23.82 -9.20 -1.82
CA LEU A 296 22.94 -10.33 -1.53
C LEU A 296 22.25 -10.79 -2.82
N GLN A 297 22.32 -12.08 -3.11
CA GLN A 297 21.60 -12.66 -4.24
C GLN A 297 20.10 -12.78 -3.92
N ASN A 298 19.25 -12.41 -4.86
CA ASN A 298 17.80 -12.54 -4.76
C ASN A 298 17.15 -11.76 -3.59
N PHE A 299 17.78 -10.69 -3.12
CA PHE A 299 17.18 -9.83 -2.11
C PHE A 299 15.99 -9.06 -2.71
N LYS A 300 14.79 -9.34 -2.24
CA LYS A 300 13.54 -8.73 -2.70
C LYS A 300 12.86 -8.00 -1.53
N PHE A 301 13.23 -6.73 -1.35
CA PHE A 301 12.78 -5.93 -0.18
C PHE A 301 11.26 -5.89 -0.05
N ASN A 302 10.53 -5.55 -1.14
CA ASN A 302 9.07 -5.43 -1.11
C ASN A 302 8.40 -6.76 -0.73
N GLU A 303 8.86 -7.86 -1.34
CA GLU A 303 8.33 -9.20 -1.09
C GLU A 303 8.59 -9.63 0.36
N LEU A 304 9.80 -9.39 0.87
CA LEU A 304 10.14 -9.68 2.27
C LEU A 304 9.30 -8.87 3.25
N MET A 305 9.07 -7.57 2.99
CA MET A 305 8.24 -6.71 3.84
C MET A 305 6.79 -7.19 3.94
N VAL A 306 6.28 -7.86 2.92
CA VAL A 306 4.95 -8.49 2.95
C VAL A 306 5.02 -9.84 3.66
N ALA A 307 5.96 -10.71 3.27
CA ALA A 307 6.06 -12.08 3.77
C ALA A 307 6.26 -12.18 5.29
N ILE A 308 6.93 -11.20 5.89
CA ILE A 308 7.16 -11.15 7.35
C ILE A 308 5.96 -10.66 8.17
N GLN A 309 4.85 -10.27 7.54
CA GLN A 309 3.65 -9.80 8.24
C GLN A 309 2.92 -10.96 8.95
N SER A 310 2.36 -10.67 10.12
CA SER A 310 1.74 -11.68 10.97
C SER A 310 0.64 -12.52 10.30
N PRO A 311 -0.24 -11.98 9.45
CA PRO A 311 -1.30 -12.78 8.81
C PRO A 311 -0.78 -13.95 7.95
N PHE A 312 0.41 -13.83 7.38
CA PHE A 312 1.05 -14.88 6.56
C PHE A 312 1.78 -15.93 7.40
N LEU A 313 2.05 -15.62 8.67
CA LEU A 313 2.81 -16.46 9.59
C LEU A 313 1.94 -17.21 10.60
N LEU A 314 0.66 -16.81 10.71
CA LEU A 314 -0.30 -17.52 11.55
C LEU A 314 -0.60 -18.88 10.93
N ASP A 315 -0.40 -19.93 11.72
CA ASP A 315 -0.69 -21.32 11.37
C ASP A 315 -1.04 -22.03 12.68
N GLU A 316 -2.27 -22.51 12.78
CA GLU A 316 -2.81 -23.15 13.98
C GLU A 316 -2.22 -24.55 14.20
N GLU A 317 -1.64 -25.15 13.15
CA GLU A 317 -1.05 -26.50 13.21
C GLU A 317 0.43 -26.50 13.64
N ASP A 318 1.08 -25.31 13.73
CA ASP A 318 2.50 -25.18 14.06
C ASP A 318 2.69 -24.49 15.41
N ASP A 319 3.36 -25.17 16.35
CA ASP A 319 3.66 -24.68 17.70
C ASP A 319 4.59 -23.45 17.75
N LYS A 320 5.26 -23.11 16.64
CA LYS A 320 6.16 -21.96 16.57
C LYS A 320 5.39 -20.63 16.65
N SER A 321 5.90 -19.73 17.46
CA SER A 321 5.39 -18.38 17.53
C SER A 321 5.62 -17.60 16.21
N VAL A 322 4.77 -16.61 15.93
CA VAL A 322 4.93 -15.71 14.77
C VAL A 322 6.32 -15.05 14.71
N LYS A 323 6.94 -14.79 15.89
CA LYS A 323 8.29 -14.21 15.96
C LYS A 323 9.37 -15.20 15.50
N GLU A 324 9.23 -16.49 15.83
CA GLU A 324 10.12 -17.55 15.39
C GLU A 324 9.99 -17.81 13.90
N LYS A 325 8.76 -17.95 13.38
CA LYS A 325 8.51 -18.12 11.94
C LYS A 325 9.09 -16.96 11.13
N ARG A 326 8.92 -15.72 11.60
CA ARG A 326 9.51 -14.53 10.96
C ARG A 326 11.03 -14.62 10.91
N ALA A 327 11.67 -15.03 12.01
CA ALA A 327 13.13 -15.21 12.06
C ALA A 327 13.61 -16.33 11.12
N ASP A 328 12.84 -17.42 11.00
CA ASP A 328 13.17 -18.52 10.08
C ASP A 328 13.17 -18.05 8.62
N ILE A 329 12.13 -17.33 8.19
CA ILE A 329 12.06 -16.73 6.85
C ILE A 329 13.26 -15.82 6.60
N LEU A 330 13.57 -14.90 7.50
CA LEU A 330 14.65 -13.96 7.31
C LEU A 330 16.02 -14.66 7.17
N ARG A 331 16.29 -15.68 7.98
CA ARG A 331 17.51 -16.48 7.86
C ARG A 331 17.59 -17.32 6.58
N GLU A 332 16.44 -17.71 6.03
CA GLU A 332 16.39 -18.44 4.77
C GLU A 332 16.72 -17.55 3.58
N TYR A 333 16.21 -16.32 3.56
CA TYR A 333 16.31 -15.40 2.43
C TYR A 333 17.50 -14.43 2.51
N ILE A 334 18.11 -14.25 3.68
CA ILE A 334 19.25 -13.34 3.88
C ILE A 334 20.50 -14.18 4.21
N LYS A 335 21.07 -14.75 3.15
CA LYS A 335 22.29 -15.58 3.27
C LYS A 335 23.49 -14.89 2.67
#